data_d77af60ee5c50d8762220b75c0833c56
#
_entry.id   d77af60ee5c50d8762220b75c0833c56
#
_cell.length_a   1.000
_cell.length_b   1.000
_cell.length_c   1.000
_cell.angle_alpha   90.00
_cell.angle_beta   90.00
_cell.angle_gamma   90.00
#
_symmetry.space_group_name_H-M   'P 1'
#
loop_
_entity.id
_entity.type
_entity.pdbx_description
1 polymer ?
#
loop_
_entity_poly.entity_id
_entity_poly.type
_entity_poly.pdbx_seq_one_letter_code
_entity_poly.pdbx_strand_id
1 'polypeptide(L)'
;IMQVCREPQRAEDIERVVEGLRAKRHCVFNAASFRTMLEEAGALEKLTLDGQPYGKVEPKLEEVEEDGKTYLRPTQPPEAMWKTTPEGLEAVESNDPLDALTQIMHEQRDYTEVFTEILGMCEGDGASINEIKMQVNTNPVLEYPKKTAQFFMDYLDRNGAIEWDGAWKITEVGRKLLQSLGQ
;
A
#
# COMPACT_ATOMS: atom_id res chain seq x y z
N ILE A 1 0.56 4.73 3.40
CA ILE A 1 0.14 5.90 4.20
C ILE A 1 0.38 5.62 5.68
N MET A 2 -0.21 4.58 6.26
CA MET A 2 -0.11 4.28 7.69
C MET A 2 1.35 4.19 8.20
N GLN A 3 2.26 3.59 7.46
CA GLN A 3 3.70 3.58 7.84
C GLN A 3 4.34 4.98 7.82
N VAL A 4 3.92 5.84 6.91
CA VAL A 4 4.41 7.23 6.81
C VAL A 4 3.87 8.07 7.96
N CYS A 5 2.63 7.85 8.35
CA CYS A 5 1.93 8.58 9.40
C CYS A 5 2.17 8.03 10.82
N ARG A 6 3.20 7.20 11.05
CA ARG A 6 3.61 6.82 12.42
C ARG A 6 3.86 8.05 13.30
N GLU A 7 4.51 9.05 12.72
CA GLU A 7 4.57 10.41 13.26
C GLU A 7 3.58 11.30 12.50
N PRO A 8 3.06 12.37 13.13
CA PRO A 8 2.10 13.27 12.48
C PRO A 8 2.65 13.84 11.19
N GLN A 9 1.90 13.71 10.08
CA GLN A 9 2.29 14.17 8.74
C GLN A 9 1.28 15.16 8.18
N ARG A 10 1.75 16.12 7.41
CA ARG A 10 0.90 17.06 6.65
C ARG A 10 0.32 16.38 5.42
N ALA A 11 -0.79 16.93 4.92
CA ALA A 11 -1.43 16.45 3.69
C ALA A 11 -0.44 16.36 2.51
N GLU A 12 0.38 17.38 2.32
CA GLU A 12 1.35 17.48 1.22
C GLU A 12 2.41 16.37 1.26
N ASP A 13 2.87 15.99 2.45
CA ASP A 13 3.87 14.93 2.60
C ASP A 13 3.25 13.56 2.28
N ILE A 14 2.02 13.32 2.72
CA ILE A 14 1.25 12.11 2.37
C ILE A 14 1.00 12.06 0.86
N GLU A 15 0.60 13.19 0.26
CA GLU A 15 0.37 13.28 -1.19
C GLU A 15 1.61 12.95 -2.00
N ARG A 16 2.77 13.51 -1.61
CA ARG A 16 4.04 13.23 -2.29
C ARG A 16 4.38 11.73 -2.29
N VAL A 17 4.17 11.05 -1.17
CA VAL A 17 4.42 9.60 -1.07
C VAL A 17 3.44 8.81 -1.92
N VAL A 18 2.14 9.13 -1.85
CA VAL A 18 1.10 8.43 -2.61
C VAL A 18 1.29 8.62 -4.12
N GLU A 19 1.60 9.83 -4.58
CA GLU A 19 1.86 10.09 -6.00
C GLU A 19 3.12 9.36 -6.49
N GLY A 20 4.16 9.26 -5.68
CA GLY A 20 5.34 8.46 -5.99
C GLY A 20 5.02 6.96 -6.18
N LEU A 21 4.09 6.42 -5.39
CA LEU A 21 3.61 5.04 -5.53
C LEU A 21 2.67 4.87 -6.73
N ARG A 22 1.79 5.84 -6.97
CA ARG A 22 0.87 5.83 -8.12
C ARG A 22 1.58 5.91 -9.47
N ALA A 23 2.72 6.57 -9.53
CA ALA A 23 3.56 6.60 -10.73
C ALA A 23 4.04 5.19 -11.14
N LYS A 24 4.15 4.28 -10.19
CA LYS A 24 4.58 2.88 -10.40
C LYS A 24 3.41 1.90 -10.55
N ARG A 25 2.24 2.22 -10.00
CA ARG A 25 1.07 1.33 -9.96
C ARG A 25 -0.20 2.08 -10.32
N HIS A 26 -1.00 1.50 -11.19
CA HIS A 26 -2.28 2.09 -11.56
C HIS A 26 -3.23 2.08 -10.38
N CYS A 27 -3.56 3.26 -9.84
CA CYS A 27 -4.51 3.41 -8.75
C CYS A 27 -5.51 4.52 -9.07
N VAL A 28 -6.79 4.22 -8.93
CA VAL A 28 -7.90 5.15 -9.21
C VAL A 28 -8.01 6.20 -8.08
N PHE A 29 -7.68 5.80 -6.84
CA PHE A 29 -7.81 6.67 -5.69
C PHE A 29 -6.59 7.58 -5.52
N ASN A 30 -6.84 8.84 -5.12
CA ASN A 30 -5.80 9.80 -4.75
C ASN A 30 -5.52 9.77 -3.24
N ALA A 31 -4.53 10.53 -2.79
CA ALA A 31 -4.12 10.58 -1.40
C ALA A 31 -5.26 11.06 -0.46
N ALA A 32 -6.09 12.01 -0.91
CA ALA A 32 -7.20 12.49 -0.12
C ALA A 32 -8.26 11.40 0.11
N SER A 33 -8.59 10.62 -0.94
CA SER A 33 -9.52 9.49 -0.83
C SER A 33 -9.01 8.44 0.15
N PHE A 34 -7.72 8.10 0.08
CA PHE A 34 -7.12 7.14 1.01
C PHE A 34 -7.14 7.65 2.46
N ARG A 35 -6.83 8.94 2.68
CA ARG A 35 -6.91 9.53 4.02
C ARG A 35 -8.31 9.40 4.59
N THR A 36 -9.34 9.81 3.82
CA THR A 36 -10.73 9.71 4.25
C THR A 36 -11.13 8.27 4.59
N MET A 37 -10.81 7.30 3.73
CA MET A 37 -11.10 5.89 4.00
C MET A 37 -10.42 5.38 5.27
N LEU A 38 -9.17 5.77 5.52
CA LEU A 38 -8.42 5.34 6.70
C LEU A 38 -8.89 6.04 7.97
N GLU A 39 -9.35 7.30 7.89
CA GLU A 39 -10.00 8.00 8.99
C GLU A 39 -11.35 7.33 9.34
N GLU A 40 -12.18 7.05 8.35
CA GLU A 40 -13.47 6.35 8.54
C GLU A 40 -13.29 4.94 9.11
N ALA A 41 -12.22 4.25 8.74
CA ALA A 41 -11.84 2.95 9.29
C ALA A 41 -11.19 3.03 10.68
N GLY A 42 -10.96 4.23 11.23
CA GLY A 42 -10.29 4.42 12.51
C GLY A 42 -8.76 4.14 12.50
N ALA A 43 -8.18 3.95 11.32
CA ALA A 43 -6.74 3.67 11.18
C ALA A 43 -5.87 4.93 11.17
N LEU A 44 -6.46 6.10 10.85
CA LEU A 44 -5.83 7.41 10.96
C LEU A 44 -6.66 8.33 11.84
N GLU A 45 -6.00 9.14 12.62
CA GLU A 45 -6.58 10.26 13.34
C GLU A 45 -6.12 11.59 12.77
N LYS A 46 -7.04 12.56 12.72
CA LYS A 46 -6.76 13.92 12.29
C LYS A 46 -6.45 14.79 13.50
N LEU A 47 -5.32 15.48 13.46
CA LEU A 47 -4.81 16.33 14.53
C LEU A 47 -4.63 17.77 14.05
N THR A 48 -4.60 18.72 14.97
CA THR A 48 -4.06 20.06 14.73
C THR A 48 -2.54 20.07 14.75
N LEU A 49 -1.89 21.16 14.37
CA LEU A 49 -0.43 21.30 14.42
C LEU A 49 0.16 21.12 15.83
N ASP A 50 -0.60 21.44 16.86
CA ASP A 50 -0.23 21.27 18.28
C ASP A 50 -0.61 19.89 18.83
N GLY A 51 -1.02 18.96 17.96
CA GLY A 51 -1.27 17.56 18.32
C GLY A 51 -2.62 17.32 19.03
N GLN A 52 -3.53 18.29 19.03
CA GLN A 52 -4.86 18.10 19.60
C GLN A 52 -5.78 17.41 18.59
N PRO A 53 -6.72 16.57 19.05
CA PRO A 53 -7.73 15.97 18.18
C PRO A 53 -8.53 17.04 17.44
N TYR A 54 -8.55 16.97 16.10
CA TYR A 54 -9.13 18.01 15.24
C TYR A 54 -10.61 18.26 15.50
N GLY A 55 -11.39 17.22 15.81
CA GLY A 55 -12.82 17.33 16.11
C GLY A 55 -13.16 17.99 17.45
N LYS A 56 -12.16 18.28 18.29
CA LYS A 56 -12.34 18.97 19.59
C LYS A 56 -12.02 20.46 19.51
N VAL A 57 -11.58 20.96 18.36
CA VAL A 57 -11.23 22.37 18.17
C VAL A 57 -12.50 23.13 17.80
N GLU A 58 -12.91 24.04 18.69
CA GLU A 58 -14.02 24.94 18.37
C GLU A 58 -13.60 25.90 17.24
N PRO A 59 -14.45 26.09 16.22
CA PRO A 59 -14.16 27.04 15.16
C PRO A 59 -14.06 28.44 15.77
N LYS A 60 -12.93 29.09 15.56
CA LYS A 60 -12.78 30.51 15.90
C LYS A 60 -13.67 31.32 14.97
N LEU A 61 -14.47 32.19 15.54
CA LEU A 61 -15.28 33.17 14.81
C LEU A 61 -14.57 34.50 14.84
N GLU A 62 -14.50 35.17 13.71
CA GLU A 62 -14.07 36.56 13.62
C GLU A 62 -15.25 37.47 13.25
N GLU A 63 -15.25 38.65 13.83
CA GLU A 63 -16.24 39.68 13.50
C GLU A 63 -15.79 40.37 12.20
N VAL A 64 -16.66 40.31 11.18
CA VAL A 64 -16.45 40.99 9.90
C VAL A 64 -17.56 42.01 9.70
N GLU A 65 -17.20 43.23 9.43
CA GLU A 65 -18.16 44.32 9.15
C GLU A 65 -18.33 44.46 7.63
N GLU A 66 -19.54 44.16 7.14
CA GLU A 66 -19.95 44.34 5.75
C GLU A 66 -21.23 45.16 5.69
N ASP A 67 -21.25 46.20 4.89
CA ASP A 67 -22.42 47.11 4.70
C ASP A 67 -22.99 47.69 6.01
N GLY A 68 -22.10 48.03 6.96
CA GLY A 68 -22.49 48.59 8.26
C GLY A 68 -23.20 47.58 9.19
N LYS A 69 -23.06 46.30 8.92
CA LYS A 69 -23.53 45.21 9.79
C LYS A 69 -22.36 44.31 10.15
N THR A 70 -22.35 43.89 11.40
CA THR A 70 -21.36 42.95 11.93
C THR A 70 -21.86 41.52 11.75
N TYR A 71 -21.04 40.67 11.11
CA TYR A 71 -21.27 39.24 10.92
C TYR A 71 -20.20 38.47 11.65
N LEU A 72 -20.54 37.34 12.23
CA LEU A 72 -19.59 36.33 12.72
C LEU A 72 -19.29 35.37 11.58
N ARG A 73 -18.03 35.37 11.11
CA ARG A 73 -17.57 34.49 10.06
C ARG A 73 -16.58 33.47 10.65
N PRO A 74 -16.73 32.16 10.39
CA PRO A 74 -15.75 31.20 10.86
C PRO A 74 -14.39 31.49 10.19
N THR A 75 -13.34 31.52 10.98
CA THR A 75 -11.95 31.58 10.46
C THR A 75 -11.65 30.34 9.65
N GLN A 76 -10.61 30.40 8.82
CA GLN A 76 -10.15 29.20 8.12
C GLN A 76 -9.88 28.08 9.12
N PRO A 77 -10.31 26.83 8.80
CA PRO A 77 -10.03 25.72 9.68
C PRO A 77 -8.51 25.59 9.89
N PRO A 78 -8.06 25.23 11.10
CA PRO A 78 -6.65 25.07 11.37
C PRO A 78 -6.02 24.04 10.43
N GLU A 79 -4.76 24.21 10.11
CA GLU A 79 -4.01 23.19 9.36
C GLU A 79 -4.08 21.85 10.09
N ALA A 80 -4.24 20.78 9.33
CA ALA A 80 -4.40 19.44 9.84
C ALA A 80 -3.16 18.59 9.58
N MET A 81 -2.90 17.70 10.52
CA MET A 81 -1.94 16.62 10.40
C MET A 81 -2.66 15.28 10.56
N TRP A 82 -2.08 14.22 10.05
CA TRP A 82 -2.61 12.86 10.18
C TRP A 82 -1.59 11.97 10.87
N LYS A 83 -2.06 11.19 11.83
CA LYS A 83 -1.26 10.21 12.56
C LYS A 83 -1.96 8.86 12.54
N THR A 84 -1.19 7.80 12.44
CA THR A 84 -1.73 6.43 12.52
C THR A 84 -2.11 6.12 13.96
N THR A 85 -3.33 5.62 14.13
CA THR A 85 -3.85 5.19 15.43
C THR A 85 -3.16 3.90 15.91
N PRO A 86 -3.25 3.55 17.20
CA PRO A 86 -2.77 2.25 17.68
C PRO A 86 -3.37 1.07 16.90
N GLU A 87 -4.66 1.12 16.59
CA GLU A 87 -5.36 0.10 15.80
C GLU A 87 -4.83 0.04 14.36
N GLY A 88 -4.53 1.20 13.76
CA GLY A 88 -3.89 1.29 12.45
C GLY A 88 -2.47 0.73 12.45
N LEU A 89 -1.70 0.93 13.52
CA LEU A 89 -0.36 0.35 13.67
C LEU A 89 -0.43 -1.16 13.82
N GLU A 90 -1.34 -1.67 14.64
CA GLU A 90 -1.56 -3.11 14.80
C GLU A 90 -1.95 -3.76 13.46
N ALA A 91 -2.83 -3.12 12.68
CA ALA A 91 -3.20 -3.60 11.36
C ALA A 91 -2.01 -3.64 10.38
N VAL A 92 -1.09 -2.69 10.45
CA VAL A 92 0.14 -2.70 9.63
C VAL A 92 1.10 -3.79 10.08
N GLU A 93 1.25 -4.01 11.39
CA GLU A 93 2.18 -4.99 11.96
C GLU A 93 1.66 -6.42 11.82
N SER A 94 0.34 -6.62 11.90
CA SER A 94 -0.30 -7.93 11.69
C SER A 94 -0.42 -8.33 10.22
N ASN A 95 -0.23 -7.39 9.30
CA ASN A 95 -0.32 -7.65 7.85
C ASN A 95 1.09 -7.68 7.23
N ASP A 96 1.95 -8.56 7.73
CA ASP A 96 3.28 -8.79 7.14
C ASP A 96 3.08 -9.43 5.75
N PRO A 97 3.57 -8.81 4.66
CA PRO A 97 3.51 -9.38 3.33
C PRO A 97 4.14 -10.77 3.24
N LEU A 98 5.15 -11.06 4.05
CA LEU A 98 5.81 -12.37 4.08
C LEU A 98 4.90 -13.44 4.70
N ASP A 99 4.15 -13.11 5.75
CA ASP A 99 3.19 -14.03 6.37
C ASP A 99 2.06 -14.35 5.39
N ALA A 100 1.50 -13.34 4.71
CA ALA A 100 0.48 -13.52 3.69
C ALA A 100 0.98 -14.41 2.54
N LEU A 101 2.21 -14.21 2.07
CA LEU A 101 2.82 -15.04 1.04
C LEU A 101 3.07 -16.47 1.53
N THR A 102 3.52 -16.64 2.77
CA THR A 102 3.75 -17.97 3.37
C THR A 102 2.43 -18.75 3.46
N GLN A 103 1.34 -18.09 3.85
CA GLN A 103 0.01 -18.69 3.85
C GLN A 103 -0.41 -19.11 2.43
N ILE A 104 -0.22 -18.25 1.42
CA ILE A 104 -0.50 -18.58 0.02
C ILE A 104 0.32 -19.78 -0.44
N MET A 105 1.59 -19.87 -0.08
CA MET A 105 2.43 -21.02 -0.40
C MET A 105 1.88 -22.31 0.24
N HIS A 106 1.43 -22.23 1.48
CA HIS A 106 0.80 -23.38 2.15
C HIS A 106 -0.51 -23.82 1.46
N GLU A 107 -1.37 -22.89 1.08
CA GLU A 107 -2.63 -23.15 0.38
C GLU A 107 -2.40 -23.66 -1.06
N GLN A 108 -1.34 -23.18 -1.72
CA GLN A 108 -0.99 -23.49 -3.10
C GLN A 108 0.28 -24.37 -3.19
N ARG A 109 0.50 -25.23 -2.20
CA ARG A 109 1.72 -26.06 -2.07
C ARG A 109 2.09 -26.85 -3.33
N ASP A 110 1.09 -27.32 -4.09
CA ASP A 110 1.31 -28.07 -5.32
C ASP A 110 1.98 -27.24 -6.43
N TYR A 111 1.99 -25.91 -6.28
CA TYR A 111 2.58 -24.95 -7.20
C TYR A 111 3.83 -24.24 -6.66
N THR A 112 4.40 -24.74 -5.56
CA THR A 112 5.60 -24.12 -4.93
C THR A 112 6.75 -23.99 -5.92
N GLU A 113 6.98 -25.00 -6.76
CA GLU A 113 8.02 -24.95 -7.80
C GLU A 113 7.78 -23.81 -8.80
N VAL A 114 6.52 -23.56 -9.18
CA VAL A 114 6.14 -22.48 -10.10
C VAL A 114 6.43 -21.11 -9.50
N PHE A 115 6.09 -20.90 -8.23
CA PHE A 115 6.43 -19.67 -7.53
C PHE A 115 7.94 -19.45 -7.41
N THR A 116 8.68 -20.53 -7.08
CA THR A 116 10.15 -20.50 -6.98
C THR A 116 10.78 -20.16 -8.32
N GLU A 117 10.28 -20.76 -9.42
CA GLU A 117 10.74 -20.49 -10.77
C GLU A 117 10.53 -19.03 -11.16
N ILE A 118 9.32 -18.47 -10.92
CA ILE A 118 9.03 -17.05 -11.22
C ILE A 118 9.92 -16.13 -10.39
N LEU A 119 10.08 -16.37 -9.10
CA LEU A 119 10.93 -15.55 -8.24
C LEU A 119 12.40 -15.60 -8.71
N GLY A 120 12.90 -16.78 -9.07
CA GLY A 120 14.26 -16.94 -9.62
C GLY A 120 14.45 -16.19 -10.94
N MET A 121 13.47 -16.20 -11.84
CA MET A 121 13.52 -15.41 -13.08
C MET A 121 13.53 -13.90 -12.84
N CYS A 122 12.95 -13.47 -11.72
CA CYS A 122 12.89 -12.05 -11.33
C CYS A 122 14.15 -11.58 -10.59
N GLU A 123 15.17 -12.44 -10.36
CA GLU A 123 16.46 -12.04 -9.80
C GLU A 123 17.32 -11.26 -10.80
N GLY A 124 18.34 -10.59 -10.30
CA GLY A 124 19.29 -9.84 -11.13
C GLY A 124 18.64 -8.70 -11.92
N ASP A 125 18.73 -8.77 -13.24
CA ASP A 125 18.14 -7.77 -14.15
C ASP A 125 16.61 -7.91 -14.27
N GLY A 126 16.05 -9.01 -13.76
CA GLY A 126 14.63 -9.34 -13.86
C GLY A 126 14.25 -9.98 -15.19
N ALA A 127 12.96 -10.24 -15.38
CA ALA A 127 12.43 -10.88 -16.58
C ALA A 127 11.21 -10.13 -17.15
N SER A 128 11.02 -10.21 -18.46
CA SER A 128 9.82 -9.74 -19.11
C SER A 128 8.66 -10.70 -18.88
N ILE A 129 7.43 -10.20 -18.97
CA ILE A 129 6.23 -11.03 -18.87
C ILE A 129 6.21 -12.16 -19.90
N ASN A 130 6.76 -11.93 -21.08
CA ASN A 130 6.80 -12.93 -22.17
C ASN A 130 7.76 -14.07 -21.84
N GLU A 131 8.94 -13.77 -21.32
CA GLU A 131 9.92 -14.77 -20.88
C GLU A 131 9.31 -15.64 -19.77
N ILE A 132 8.72 -15.01 -18.74
CA ILE A 132 8.06 -15.74 -17.64
C ILE A 132 6.95 -16.64 -18.20
N LYS A 133 6.08 -16.14 -19.08
CA LYS A 133 5.02 -16.92 -19.68
C LYS A 133 5.52 -18.08 -20.54
N MET A 134 6.56 -17.86 -21.32
CA MET A 134 7.15 -18.90 -22.16
C MET A 134 7.73 -20.04 -21.34
N GLN A 135 8.40 -19.72 -20.25
CA GLN A 135 9.01 -20.71 -19.37
C GLN A 135 7.96 -21.43 -18.52
N VAL A 136 7.17 -20.69 -17.77
CA VAL A 136 6.29 -21.19 -16.72
C VAL A 136 5.06 -21.91 -17.29
N ASN A 137 4.44 -21.42 -18.37
CA ASN A 137 3.23 -22.02 -18.93
C ASN A 137 3.45 -23.41 -19.57
N THR A 138 4.72 -23.83 -19.72
CA THR A 138 5.04 -25.20 -20.18
C THR A 138 5.05 -26.23 -19.05
N ASN A 139 4.95 -25.79 -17.80
CA ASN A 139 4.96 -26.68 -16.65
C ASN A 139 3.68 -27.54 -16.61
N PRO A 140 3.79 -28.89 -16.62
CA PRO A 140 2.65 -29.79 -16.65
C PRO A 140 1.69 -29.62 -15.47
N VAL A 141 2.17 -29.16 -14.31
CA VAL A 141 1.34 -28.92 -13.12
C VAL A 141 0.24 -27.88 -13.38
N LEU A 142 0.40 -27.04 -14.42
CA LEU A 142 -0.55 -25.98 -14.79
C LEU A 142 -1.65 -26.44 -15.75
N GLU A 143 -1.64 -27.68 -16.20
CA GLU A 143 -2.63 -28.17 -17.14
C GLU A 143 -3.97 -28.46 -16.46
N TYR A 144 -3.95 -28.93 -15.19
CA TYR A 144 -5.16 -29.28 -14.50
C TYR A 144 -5.09 -29.04 -12.98
N PRO A 145 -5.91 -28.09 -12.43
CA PRO A 145 -6.74 -27.13 -13.16
C PRO A 145 -5.90 -26.15 -13.96
N LYS A 146 -6.40 -25.71 -15.12
CA LYS A 146 -5.65 -24.83 -16.01
C LYS A 146 -5.33 -23.49 -15.33
N LYS A 147 -4.06 -23.23 -15.07
CA LYS A 147 -3.53 -21.98 -14.55
C LYS A 147 -2.47 -21.42 -15.51
N THR A 148 -2.14 -20.15 -15.36
CA THR A 148 -1.12 -19.48 -16.18
C THR A 148 -0.14 -18.75 -15.28
N ALA A 149 1.05 -18.42 -15.81
CA ALA A 149 2.05 -17.62 -15.11
C ALA A 149 1.46 -16.33 -14.51
N GLN A 150 0.51 -15.69 -15.22
CA GLN A 150 -0.14 -14.46 -14.76
C GLN A 150 -0.84 -14.64 -13.40
N PHE A 151 -1.51 -15.78 -13.18
CA PHE A 151 -2.17 -16.07 -11.91
C PHE A 151 -1.20 -16.00 -10.73
N PHE A 152 -0.01 -16.61 -10.86
CA PHE A 152 1.01 -16.61 -9.81
C PHE A 152 1.69 -15.27 -9.66
N MET A 153 1.98 -14.59 -10.77
CA MET A 153 2.53 -13.25 -10.75
C MET A 153 1.63 -12.25 -10.04
N ASP A 154 0.31 -12.34 -10.23
CA ASP A 154 -0.66 -11.48 -9.56
C ASP A 154 -0.61 -11.64 -8.02
N TYR A 155 -0.41 -12.87 -7.52
CA TYR A 155 -0.19 -13.10 -6.09
C TYR A 155 1.11 -12.49 -5.59
N LEU A 156 2.20 -12.70 -6.32
CA LEU A 156 3.52 -12.18 -5.96
C LEU A 156 3.56 -10.64 -5.98
N ASP A 157 2.98 -10.02 -7.02
CA ASP A 157 2.93 -8.55 -7.13
C ASP A 157 2.04 -7.92 -6.06
N ARG A 158 0.83 -8.45 -5.83
CA ARG A 158 -0.10 -7.91 -4.81
C ARG A 158 0.49 -7.93 -3.41
N ASN A 159 1.28 -8.94 -3.09
CA ASN A 159 1.94 -9.08 -1.80
C ASN A 159 3.38 -8.52 -1.81
N GLY A 160 3.77 -7.80 -2.85
CA GLY A 160 5.04 -7.09 -2.92
C GLY A 160 6.27 -7.98 -3.01
N ALA A 161 6.16 -9.25 -3.46
CA ALA A 161 7.30 -10.13 -3.67
C ALA A 161 8.05 -9.83 -4.97
N ILE A 162 7.34 -9.31 -5.98
CA ILE A 162 7.91 -8.80 -7.23
C ILE A 162 7.37 -7.41 -7.51
N GLU A 163 8.10 -6.62 -8.29
CA GLU A 163 7.67 -5.29 -8.74
C GLU A 163 8.07 -5.07 -10.20
N TRP A 164 7.31 -4.23 -10.90
CA TRP A 164 7.64 -3.80 -12.25
C TRP A 164 8.51 -2.55 -12.25
N ASP A 165 9.72 -2.68 -12.82
CA ASP A 165 10.66 -1.57 -13.04
C ASP A 165 11.36 -1.75 -14.40
N GLY A 166 10.57 -1.65 -15.49
CA GLY A 166 11.04 -1.97 -16.85
C GLY A 166 11.16 -3.47 -17.14
N ALA A 167 11.31 -4.29 -16.11
CA ALA A 167 11.19 -5.73 -16.07
C ALA A 167 10.54 -6.13 -14.73
N TRP A 168 10.07 -7.36 -14.60
CA TRP A 168 9.64 -7.91 -13.31
C TRP A 168 10.87 -8.26 -12.48
N LYS A 169 11.03 -7.59 -11.34
CA LYS A 169 12.16 -7.75 -10.43
C LYS A 169 11.72 -8.27 -9.08
N ILE A 170 12.55 -9.11 -8.48
CA ILE A 170 12.32 -9.60 -7.13
C ILE A 170 12.60 -8.50 -6.11
N THR A 171 11.72 -8.34 -5.14
CA THR A 171 11.87 -7.40 -4.01
C THR A 171 12.60 -8.07 -2.84
N GLU A 172 12.83 -7.31 -1.76
CA GLU A 172 13.36 -7.86 -0.51
C GLU A 172 12.43 -8.91 0.10
N VAL A 173 11.11 -8.68 0.04
CA VAL A 173 10.08 -9.64 0.50
C VAL A 173 10.15 -10.92 -0.32
N GLY A 174 10.26 -10.80 -1.65
CA GLY A 174 10.39 -11.93 -2.55
C GLY A 174 11.65 -12.76 -2.30
N ARG A 175 12.81 -12.10 -2.00
CA ARG A 175 14.05 -12.81 -1.66
C ARG A 175 13.92 -13.61 -0.36
N LYS A 176 13.29 -13.04 0.67
CA LYS A 176 13.02 -13.76 1.92
C LYS A 176 12.13 -14.97 1.69
N LEU A 177 11.07 -14.80 0.87
CA LEU A 177 10.21 -15.91 0.49
C LEU A 177 11.00 -17.00 -0.24
N LEU A 178 11.77 -16.65 -1.27
CA LEU A 178 12.58 -17.60 -2.04
C LEU A 178 13.55 -18.38 -1.16
N GLN A 179 14.20 -17.71 -0.20
CA GLN A 179 15.08 -18.35 0.78
C GLN A 179 14.33 -19.35 1.68
N SER A 180 13.10 -19.04 2.06
CA SER A 180 12.27 -19.93 2.89
C SER A 180 11.79 -21.17 2.12
N LEU A 181 11.60 -21.07 0.81
CA LEU A 181 11.17 -22.18 -0.06
C LEU A 181 12.33 -23.12 -0.44
N GLY A 182 13.58 -22.65 -0.34
CA GLY A 182 14.77 -23.43 -0.66
C GLY A 182 15.33 -24.27 0.48
N GLN A 183 14.68 -24.23 1.66
CA GLN A 183 15.05 -25.05 2.83
C GLN A 183 14.16 -26.26 2.94
#